data_7f2bc5a489db046d13355f1549414d97
#
_entry.id   7f2bc5a489db046d13355f1549414d97
#
_cell.length_a   1.000
_cell.length_b   1.000
_cell.length_c   1.000
_cell.angle_alpha   90.00
_cell.angle_beta   90.00
_cell.angle_gamma   90.00
#
_symmetry.space_group_name_H-M   'P 1'
#
loop_
_entity.id
_entity.type
_entity.pdbx_description
1 polymer ?
#
loop_
_entity_poly.entity_id
_entity_poly.type
_entity_poly.pdbx_seq_one_letter_code
_entity_poly.pdbx_strand_id
1 'polypeptide(L)'
;MYENKKPRLSSLSSGPELGGVMGIDLHEYQTTINSRVSLSGTGVHGGRAVTIHLNPADADTGVVFNCMSDGELVREIRALVSEIGGTDLCTVLGDPSGLHVATVEHLMAALFALGFDNVSIDIDGNEVPILDGSSQDFVDAIDQAGIRTLAGKRRFIRILKPIRIEKG
;
A
#
# COMPACT_ATOMS: atom_id res chain seq x y z
N MET A 1 5.01 32.29 6.87
CA MET A 1 3.59 32.20 7.24
C MET A 1 3.01 31.03 6.45
N TYR A 2 3.01 29.84 7.03
CA TYR A 2 2.45 28.64 6.38
C TYR A 2 0.97 28.59 6.71
N GLU A 3 0.14 28.76 5.70
CA GLU A 3 -1.31 28.61 5.81
C GLU A 3 -1.67 27.12 5.91
N ASN A 4 -2.18 26.73 7.08
CA ASN A 4 -2.56 25.38 7.44
C ASN A 4 -3.88 25.01 6.73
N LYS A 5 -3.83 24.51 5.48
CA LYS A 5 -4.98 23.94 4.81
C LYS A 5 -5.27 22.55 5.39
N LYS A 6 -6.25 22.50 6.29
CA LYS A 6 -6.85 21.21 6.72
C LYS A 6 -7.42 20.48 5.50
N PRO A 7 -7.14 19.19 5.33
CA PRO A 7 -7.79 18.39 4.29
C PRO A 7 -9.31 18.38 4.55
N ARG A 8 -10.08 18.79 3.56
CA ARG A 8 -11.56 18.68 3.60
C ARG A 8 -11.95 17.23 3.35
N LEU A 9 -12.30 16.52 4.40
CA LEU A 9 -13.05 15.26 4.36
C LEU A 9 -14.54 15.48 3.94
N SER A 10 -14.80 16.36 3.01
CA SER A 10 -16.16 16.73 2.59
C SER A 10 -16.35 16.67 1.08
N SER A 11 -16.10 15.53 0.48
CA SER A 11 -16.69 15.22 -0.83
C SER A 11 -16.84 13.71 -1.05
N LEU A 12 -17.38 12.99 -0.07
CA LEU A 12 -18.18 11.82 -0.38
C LEU A 12 -19.53 12.36 -0.88
N SER A 13 -19.53 13.01 -2.05
CA SER A 13 -20.72 13.38 -2.76
C SER A 13 -21.39 12.10 -3.23
N SER A 14 -22.64 11.93 -2.79
CA SER A 14 -23.68 11.09 -3.35
C SER A 14 -23.44 10.75 -4.82
N GLY A 15 -22.87 9.57 -5.09
CA GLY A 15 -22.96 8.92 -6.39
C GLY A 15 -24.43 8.58 -6.67
N PRO A 16 -24.83 8.30 -7.94
CA PRO A 16 -26.20 8.04 -8.30
C PRO A 16 -26.79 6.93 -7.46
N GLU A 17 -27.98 7.14 -6.93
CA GLU A 17 -28.80 6.14 -6.23
C GLU A 17 -29.00 4.93 -7.15
N LEU A 18 -28.14 3.94 -7.03
CA LEU A 18 -28.42 2.59 -7.53
C LEU A 18 -29.36 1.95 -6.52
N GLY A 19 -30.60 1.77 -6.94
CA GLY A 19 -31.68 1.23 -6.14
C GLY A 19 -31.30 -0.03 -5.38
N GLY A 20 -31.49 0.01 -4.06
CA GLY A 20 -31.75 -1.16 -3.24
C GLY A 20 -30.63 -2.14 -3.02
N VAL A 21 -29.37 -1.71 -2.82
CA VAL A 21 -28.33 -2.54 -2.21
C VAL A 21 -28.09 -2.01 -0.80
N MET A 22 -28.38 -2.83 0.22
CA MET A 22 -28.04 -2.59 1.62
C MET A 22 -26.64 -1.99 1.68
N GLY A 23 -26.48 -0.86 2.39
CA GLY A 23 -25.22 -0.16 2.52
C GLY A 23 -24.12 -1.15 2.94
N ILE A 24 -23.21 -1.45 2.02
CA ILE A 24 -22.04 -2.29 2.30
C ILE A 24 -21.16 -1.46 3.22
N ASP A 25 -20.97 -1.92 4.46
CA ASP A 25 -19.99 -1.33 5.36
C ASP A 25 -18.59 -1.57 4.78
N LEU A 26 -18.00 -0.52 4.22
CA LEU A 26 -16.65 -0.58 3.62
C LEU A 26 -15.58 -1.09 4.61
N HIS A 27 -15.86 -1.06 5.91
CA HIS A 27 -14.99 -1.59 6.95
C HIS A 27 -15.09 -3.11 7.11
N GLU A 28 -16.16 -3.75 6.67
CA GLU A 28 -16.36 -5.20 6.79
C GLU A 28 -15.68 -5.99 5.67
N TYR A 29 -15.57 -5.41 4.48
CA TYR A 29 -15.07 -6.08 3.29
C TYR A 29 -13.67 -5.59 2.90
N GLN A 30 -12.91 -6.50 2.30
CA GLN A 30 -11.59 -6.17 1.75
C GLN A 30 -11.70 -5.23 0.56
N THR A 31 -10.65 -4.48 0.33
CA THR A 31 -10.58 -3.48 -0.73
C THR A 31 -9.32 -3.66 -1.58
N THR A 32 -9.39 -3.15 -2.81
CA THR A 32 -8.27 -2.99 -3.73
C THR A 32 -8.41 -1.67 -4.49
N ILE A 33 -7.35 -1.22 -5.17
CA ILE A 33 -7.46 -0.07 -6.08
C ILE A 33 -8.38 -0.43 -7.26
N ASN A 34 -9.11 0.57 -7.77
CA ASN A 34 -10.06 0.34 -8.84
C ASN A 34 -9.40 0.26 -10.22
N SER A 35 -8.32 1.01 -10.43
CA SER A 35 -7.57 1.04 -11.69
C SER A 35 -6.07 1.10 -11.45
N ARG A 36 -5.28 0.63 -12.44
CA ARG A 36 -3.81 0.71 -12.39
C ARG A 36 -3.35 2.16 -12.28
N VAL A 37 -2.36 2.40 -11.42
CA VAL A 37 -1.64 3.67 -11.32
C VAL A 37 -0.13 3.43 -11.35
N SER A 38 0.61 4.36 -11.93
CA SER A 38 2.06 4.27 -12.08
C SER A 38 2.73 5.47 -11.45
N LEU A 39 3.83 5.23 -10.73
CA LEU A 39 4.67 6.26 -10.15
C LEU A 39 6.11 5.97 -10.52
N SER A 40 6.84 7.01 -10.93
CA SER A 40 8.25 6.92 -11.26
C SER A 40 9.04 7.95 -10.45
N GLY A 41 10.23 7.58 -10.04
CA GLY A 41 11.09 8.45 -9.25
C GLY A 41 12.48 7.82 -9.07
N THR A 42 13.13 8.17 -7.97
CA THR A 42 14.48 7.69 -7.66
C THR A 42 14.48 7.07 -6.27
N GLY A 43 15.15 5.94 -6.09
CA GLY A 43 15.41 5.34 -4.79
C GLY A 43 16.35 6.22 -3.97
N VAL A 44 16.06 6.43 -2.67
CA VAL A 44 16.83 7.34 -1.80
C VAL A 44 18.21 6.79 -1.46
N HIS A 45 18.34 5.47 -1.32
CA HIS A 45 19.60 4.81 -0.98
C HIS A 45 20.37 4.41 -2.25
N GLY A 46 19.67 3.85 -3.23
CA GLY A 46 20.27 3.36 -4.48
C GLY A 46 20.58 4.45 -5.52
N GLY A 47 19.92 5.59 -5.44
CA GLY A 47 20.05 6.69 -6.40
C GLY A 47 19.64 6.33 -7.82
N ARG A 48 18.94 5.20 -8.02
CA ARG A 48 18.53 4.69 -9.33
C ARG A 48 17.11 5.08 -9.64
N ALA A 49 16.85 5.38 -10.91
CA ALA A 49 15.49 5.54 -11.40
C ALA A 49 14.71 4.23 -11.24
N VAL A 50 13.47 4.31 -10.82
CA VAL A 50 12.58 3.18 -10.61
C VAL A 50 11.15 3.58 -10.93
N THR A 51 10.40 2.65 -11.47
CA THR A 51 8.96 2.78 -11.71
C THR A 51 8.24 1.67 -10.96
N ILE A 52 7.16 2.05 -10.30
CA ILE A 52 6.22 1.10 -9.70
C ILE A 52 4.87 1.21 -10.40
N HIS A 53 4.20 0.08 -10.52
CA HIS A 53 2.82 0.01 -11.01
C HIS A 53 1.97 -0.68 -9.96
N LEU A 54 1.04 0.05 -9.37
CA LEU A 54 0.05 -0.50 -8.48
C LEU A 54 -1.11 -1.04 -9.32
N ASN A 55 -1.44 -2.29 -9.14
CA ASN A 55 -2.49 -2.99 -9.88
C ASN A 55 -3.59 -3.48 -8.92
N PRO A 56 -4.86 -3.52 -9.37
CA PRO A 56 -5.91 -4.22 -8.63
C PRO A 56 -5.53 -5.67 -8.35
N ALA A 57 -5.91 -6.17 -7.18
CA ALA A 57 -5.67 -7.55 -6.79
C ALA A 57 -6.95 -8.19 -6.23
N ASP A 58 -7.02 -9.51 -6.25
CA ASP A 58 -8.14 -10.27 -5.72
C ASP A 58 -8.14 -10.30 -4.19
N ALA A 59 -9.27 -10.68 -3.60
CA ALA A 59 -9.37 -10.87 -2.15
C ALA A 59 -8.34 -11.89 -1.65
N ASP A 60 -7.83 -11.65 -0.44
CA ASP A 60 -6.80 -12.45 0.24
C ASP A 60 -5.41 -12.46 -0.42
N THR A 61 -5.19 -11.64 -1.44
CA THR A 61 -3.85 -11.43 -2.01
C THR A 61 -2.92 -10.74 -1.01
N GLY A 62 -3.41 -9.72 -0.29
CA GLY A 62 -2.57 -8.81 0.50
C GLY A 62 -1.80 -7.85 -0.39
N VAL A 63 -0.77 -7.21 0.15
CA VAL A 63 0.16 -6.38 -0.62
C VAL A 63 1.33 -7.24 -1.08
N VAL A 64 1.57 -7.24 -2.39
CA VAL A 64 2.57 -8.10 -3.03
C VAL A 64 3.43 -7.28 -3.97
N PHE A 65 4.74 -7.39 -3.86
CA PHE A 65 5.70 -6.79 -4.77
C PHE A 65 6.18 -7.83 -5.79
N ASN A 66 5.98 -7.52 -7.05
CA ASN A 66 6.47 -8.29 -8.20
C ASN A 66 7.77 -7.64 -8.68
N CYS A 67 8.92 -8.24 -8.37
CA CYS A 67 10.21 -7.79 -8.88
C CYS A 67 10.28 -8.13 -10.36
N MET A 68 10.38 -7.09 -11.20
CA MET A 68 10.40 -7.21 -12.65
C MET A 68 11.82 -7.01 -13.19
N SER A 69 12.23 -7.78 -14.20
CA SER A 69 13.45 -7.54 -14.99
C SER A 69 13.12 -7.74 -16.46
N ASP A 70 13.46 -6.75 -17.28
CA ASP A 70 13.20 -6.77 -18.74
C ASP A 70 11.72 -7.06 -19.10
N GLY A 71 10.79 -6.65 -18.23
CA GLY A 71 9.35 -6.88 -18.37
C GLY A 71 8.86 -8.24 -17.90
N GLU A 72 9.75 -9.10 -17.42
CA GLU A 72 9.40 -10.43 -16.91
C GLU A 72 9.38 -10.46 -15.37
N LEU A 73 8.46 -11.23 -14.80
CA LEU A 73 8.41 -11.46 -13.35
C LEU A 73 9.58 -12.38 -12.93
N VAL A 74 10.45 -11.85 -12.06
CA VAL A 74 11.59 -12.61 -11.51
C VAL A 74 11.24 -13.22 -10.15
N ARG A 75 10.57 -12.45 -9.29
CA ARG A 75 10.21 -12.90 -7.95
C ARG A 75 9.01 -12.12 -7.44
N GLU A 76 8.14 -12.82 -6.70
CA GLU A 76 7.08 -12.25 -5.90
C GLU A 76 7.51 -12.19 -4.43
N ILE A 77 7.35 -11.02 -3.78
CA ILE A 77 7.64 -10.81 -2.36
C ILE A 77 6.39 -10.24 -1.70
N ARG A 78 5.82 -10.96 -0.76
CA ARG A 78 4.65 -10.50 -0.01
C ARG A 78 5.07 -9.52 1.08
N ALA A 79 4.31 -8.45 1.31
CA ALA A 79 4.55 -7.50 2.40
C ALA A 79 4.10 -8.11 3.75
N LEU A 80 4.84 -9.09 4.22
CA LEU A 80 4.62 -9.79 5.50
C LEU A 80 5.81 -9.56 6.43
N VAL A 81 5.55 -9.60 7.74
CA VAL A 81 6.60 -9.49 8.76
C VAL A 81 7.68 -10.58 8.60
N SER A 82 7.29 -11.78 8.13
CA SER A 82 8.22 -12.88 7.85
C SER A 82 9.17 -12.62 6.68
N GLU A 83 8.85 -11.67 5.81
CA GLU A 83 9.66 -11.30 4.65
C GLU A 83 10.61 -10.11 4.94
N ILE A 84 10.59 -9.56 6.17
CA ILE A 84 11.51 -8.47 6.54
C ILE A 84 12.92 -9.01 6.61
N GLY A 85 13.76 -8.59 5.66
CA GLY A 85 15.18 -8.96 5.57
C GLY A 85 16.13 -7.95 6.23
N GLY A 86 15.69 -6.70 6.42
CA GLY A 86 16.49 -5.64 7.05
C GLY A 86 15.66 -4.44 7.47
N THR A 87 16.19 -3.70 8.47
CA THR A 87 15.56 -2.48 9.00
C THR A 87 16.57 -1.35 9.26
N ASP A 88 17.77 -1.45 8.69
CA ASP A 88 18.77 -0.40 8.84
C ASP A 88 18.45 0.75 7.87
N LEU A 89 18.07 1.91 8.40
CA LEU A 89 17.69 3.14 7.70
C LEU A 89 16.44 3.05 6.81
N CYS A 90 15.94 1.86 6.50
CA CYS A 90 14.70 1.63 5.76
C CYS A 90 14.18 0.21 6.02
N THR A 91 12.93 -0.05 5.66
CA THR A 91 12.38 -1.41 5.69
C THR A 91 12.67 -2.12 4.36
N VAL A 92 13.33 -3.28 4.44
CA VAL A 92 13.65 -4.14 3.30
C VAL A 92 12.83 -5.42 3.39
N LEU A 93 12.13 -5.76 2.32
CA LEU A 93 11.45 -7.04 2.14
C LEU A 93 12.26 -7.94 1.23
N GLY A 94 12.38 -9.23 1.57
CA GLY A 94 13.17 -10.21 0.85
C GLY A 94 14.61 -10.30 1.35
N ASP A 95 15.52 -10.81 0.52
CA ASP A 95 16.94 -11.01 0.86
C ASP A 95 17.78 -9.78 0.52
N PRO A 96 18.33 -9.03 1.50
CA PRO A 96 19.15 -7.85 1.24
C PRO A 96 20.40 -8.12 0.38
N SER A 97 20.91 -9.35 0.40
CA SER A 97 22.04 -9.77 -0.43
C SER A 97 21.64 -10.31 -1.82
N GLY A 98 20.35 -10.45 -2.06
CA GLY A 98 19.77 -10.98 -3.29
C GLY A 98 18.60 -10.14 -3.80
N LEU A 99 17.51 -10.79 -4.12
CA LEU A 99 16.28 -10.10 -4.58
C LEU A 99 15.49 -9.56 -3.37
N HIS A 100 15.30 -8.25 -3.37
CA HIS A 100 14.62 -7.52 -2.31
C HIS A 100 13.91 -6.28 -2.85
N VAL A 101 13.04 -5.70 -2.01
CA VAL A 101 12.46 -4.37 -2.20
C VAL A 101 12.69 -3.55 -0.94
N ALA A 102 13.41 -2.44 -1.07
CA ALA A 102 13.75 -1.52 0.01
C ALA A 102 12.81 -0.30 0.06
N THR A 103 12.82 0.41 1.19
CA THR A 103 12.12 1.70 1.39
C THR A 103 10.61 1.59 1.14
N VAL A 104 9.99 0.52 1.65
CA VAL A 104 8.56 0.24 1.42
C VAL A 104 7.62 1.04 2.33
N GLU A 105 8.13 1.64 3.41
CA GLU A 105 7.36 2.22 4.50
C GLU A 105 6.41 3.34 4.08
N HIS A 106 6.82 4.25 3.18
CA HIS A 106 5.99 5.39 2.75
C HIS A 106 4.78 4.92 1.93
N LEU A 107 5.00 3.98 1.00
CA LEU A 107 3.93 3.36 0.22
C LEU A 107 3.01 2.53 1.11
N MET A 108 3.57 1.71 2.01
CA MET A 108 2.77 0.90 2.94
C MET A 108 1.94 1.77 3.86
N ALA A 109 2.47 2.91 4.32
CA ALA A 109 1.72 3.87 5.14
C ALA A 109 0.53 4.47 4.38
N ALA A 110 0.72 4.84 3.10
CA ALA A 110 -0.36 5.34 2.24
C ALA A 110 -1.46 4.29 2.04
N LEU A 111 -1.09 3.07 1.66
CA LEU A 111 -2.05 1.96 1.47
C LEU A 111 -2.83 1.66 2.74
N PHE A 112 -2.15 1.61 3.88
CA PHE A 112 -2.79 1.36 5.18
C PHE A 112 -3.75 2.50 5.58
N ALA A 113 -3.32 3.75 5.44
CA ALA A 113 -4.11 4.93 5.80
C ALA A 113 -5.39 5.05 4.96
N LEU A 114 -5.32 4.67 3.68
CA LEU A 114 -6.46 4.66 2.76
C LEU A 114 -7.32 3.39 2.86
N GLY A 115 -6.90 2.40 3.66
CA GLY A 115 -7.66 1.20 3.95
C GLY A 115 -7.63 0.15 2.84
N PHE A 116 -6.52 0.05 2.08
CA PHE A 116 -6.33 -0.99 1.07
C PHE A 116 -5.82 -2.28 1.69
N ASP A 117 -6.48 -3.39 1.34
CA ASP A 117 -6.11 -4.73 1.81
C ASP A 117 -5.30 -5.50 0.77
N ASN A 118 -5.57 -5.28 -0.53
CA ASN A 118 -5.02 -6.10 -1.60
C ASN A 118 -4.52 -5.22 -2.74
N VAL A 119 -3.22 -5.26 -3.02
CA VAL A 119 -2.59 -4.53 -4.13
C VAL A 119 -1.42 -5.35 -4.67
N SER A 120 -1.37 -5.53 -5.99
CA SER A 120 -0.22 -6.12 -6.67
C SER A 120 0.65 -4.99 -7.23
N ILE A 121 1.94 -4.97 -6.89
CA ILE A 121 2.87 -3.87 -7.18
C ILE A 121 4.01 -4.40 -8.05
N ASP A 122 4.01 -4.05 -9.33
CA ASP A 122 5.15 -4.33 -10.19
C ASP A 122 6.22 -3.27 -9.95
N ILE A 123 7.47 -3.68 -9.79
CA ILE A 123 8.62 -2.80 -9.57
C ILE A 123 9.78 -3.22 -10.47
N ASP A 124 10.33 -2.28 -11.22
CA ASP A 124 11.47 -2.49 -12.14
C ASP A 124 12.85 -2.25 -11.49
N GLY A 125 12.88 -2.10 -10.18
CA GLY A 125 14.07 -1.90 -9.36
C GLY A 125 14.01 -2.66 -8.05
N ASN A 126 14.93 -2.36 -7.16
CA ASN A 126 15.01 -2.98 -5.84
C ASN A 126 14.68 -2.01 -4.69
N GLU A 127 14.15 -0.82 -5.00
CA GLU A 127 13.82 0.20 -4.01
C GLU A 127 12.58 0.99 -4.47
N VAL A 128 11.61 1.19 -3.58
CA VAL A 128 10.43 2.04 -3.87
C VAL A 128 10.89 3.49 -4.07
N PRO A 129 10.38 4.23 -5.08
CA PRO A 129 10.78 5.62 -5.29
C PRO A 129 10.43 6.48 -4.08
N ILE A 130 11.36 7.35 -3.66
CA ILE A 130 11.16 8.20 -2.47
C ILE A 130 10.20 9.36 -2.73
N LEU A 131 10.03 9.75 -3.99
CA LEU A 131 9.21 10.88 -4.44
C LEU A 131 9.59 12.17 -3.69
N ASP A 132 8.63 12.83 -3.01
CA ASP A 132 8.87 14.03 -2.20
C ASP A 132 9.38 13.74 -0.77
N GLY A 133 9.60 12.46 -0.42
CA GLY A 133 10.02 12.03 0.91
C GLY A 133 8.88 11.87 1.90
N SER A 134 7.64 12.03 1.47
CA SER A 134 6.43 11.78 2.27
C SER A 134 5.57 10.67 1.64
N SER A 135 4.40 10.39 2.23
CA SER A 135 3.40 9.50 1.64
C SER A 135 2.39 10.25 0.74
N GLN A 136 2.51 11.57 0.56
CA GLN A 136 1.48 12.38 -0.09
C GLN A 136 1.31 12.03 -1.57
N ASP A 137 2.41 11.94 -2.32
CA ASP A 137 2.34 11.59 -3.75
C ASP A 137 1.73 10.20 -3.98
N PHE A 138 1.99 9.24 -3.07
CA PHE A 138 1.34 7.93 -3.10
C PHE A 138 -0.16 8.03 -2.82
N VAL A 139 -0.54 8.82 -1.81
CA VAL A 139 -1.95 9.05 -1.46
C VAL A 139 -2.69 9.67 -2.65
N ASP A 140 -2.13 10.71 -3.26
CA ASP A 140 -2.76 11.42 -4.38
C ASP A 140 -2.95 10.51 -5.60
N ALA A 141 -1.96 9.70 -5.93
CA ALA A 141 -2.03 8.75 -7.03
C ALA A 141 -3.06 7.63 -6.76
N ILE A 142 -3.09 7.09 -5.55
CA ILE A 142 -4.03 6.03 -5.15
C ILE A 142 -5.46 6.58 -5.10
N ASP A 143 -5.66 7.80 -4.60
CA ASP A 143 -6.98 8.45 -4.55
C ASP A 143 -7.56 8.65 -5.96
N GLN A 144 -6.70 9.04 -6.92
CA GLN A 144 -7.10 9.14 -8.34
C GLN A 144 -7.47 7.79 -8.94
N ALA A 145 -6.80 6.69 -8.55
CA ALA A 145 -7.13 5.34 -9.01
C ALA A 145 -8.47 4.84 -8.49
N GLY A 146 -8.91 5.39 -7.36
CA GLY A 146 -10.15 5.02 -6.67
C GLY A 146 -10.07 3.69 -5.95
N ILE A 147 -11.08 3.44 -5.10
CA ILE A 147 -11.20 2.22 -4.30
C ILE A 147 -12.28 1.30 -4.86
N ARG A 148 -12.04 0.00 -4.83
CA ARG A 148 -13.01 -1.06 -5.16
C ARG A 148 -13.13 -2.03 -4.00
N THR A 149 -14.38 -2.28 -3.56
CA THR A 149 -14.69 -3.30 -2.55
C THR A 149 -14.71 -4.69 -3.19
N LEU A 150 -14.15 -5.67 -2.49
CA LEU A 150 -14.09 -7.07 -2.87
C LEU A 150 -15.13 -7.90 -2.08
N ALA A 151 -15.43 -9.11 -2.56
CA ALA A 151 -16.38 -9.99 -1.87
C ALA A 151 -15.81 -10.63 -0.58
N GLY A 152 -14.49 -10.63 -0.40
CA GLY A 152 -13.81 -11.16 0.78
C GLY A 152 -14.03 -10.30 2.01
N LYS A 153 -14.29 -10.92 3.15
CA LYS A 153 -14.40 -10.19 4.43
C LYS A 153 -13.03 -9.90 5.00
N ARG A 154 -12.89 -8.74 5.66
CA ARG A 154 -11.69 -8.41 6.45
C ARG A 154 -11.56 -9.33 7.65
N ARG A 155 -10.34 -9.65 8.00
CA ARG A 155 -10.00 -10.34 9.25
C ARG A 155 -9.51 -9.32 10.27
N PHE A 156 -10.09 -9.38 11.46
CA PHE A 156 -9.77 -8.44 12.54
C PHE A 156 -9.13 -9.17 13.71
N ILE A 157 -8.15 -8.54 14.35
CA ILE A 157 -7.65 -8.96 15.65
C ILE A 157 -8.53 -8.25 16.70
N ARG A 158 -9.26 -9.06 17.49
CA ARG A 158 -10.06 -8.55 18.60
C ARG A 158 -9.39 -8.87 19.93
N ILE A 159 -9.03 -7.83 20.69
CA ILE A 159 -8.51 -8.00 22.05
C ILE A 159 -9.68 -8.31 22.99
N LEU A 160 -9.68 -9.50 23.59
CA LEU A 160 -10.80 -9.99 24.41
C LEU A 160 -10.67 -9.64 25.88
N LYS A 161 -9.48 -9.24 26.36
CA LYS A 161 -9.23 -8.85 27.74
C LYS A 161 -8.10 -7.82 27.83
N PRO A 162 -8.08 -6.98 28.87
CA PRO A 162 -6.95 -6.08 29.11
C PRO A 162 -5.65 -6.85 29.25
N ILE A 163 -4.58 -6.31 28.67
CA ILE A 163 -3.20 -6.81 28.83
C ILE A 163 -2.43 -5.75 29.57
N ARG A 164 -1.81 -6.11 30.71
CA ARG A 164 -0.96 -5.23 31.52
C ARG A 164 0.45 -5.79 31.57
N ILE A 165 1.42 -4.96 31.25
CA ILE A 165 2.85 -5.27 31.40
C ILE A 165 3.42 -4.34 32.46
N GLU A 166 3.99 -4.92 33.52
CA GLU A 166 4.70 -4.17 34.55
C GLU A 166 6.19 -4.47 34.40
N LYS A 167 6.99 -3.41 34.30
CA LYS A 167 8.45 -3.50 34.35
C LYS A 167 8.86 -3.20 35.77
N GLY A 168 9.42 -4.20 36.49
CA GLY A 168 10.02 -4.06 37.79
C GLY A 168 11.28 -3.22 37.79
#